data_8c46bc3b44c378c8d47a8d0f35d20774
#
_entry.id   8c46bc3b44c378c8d47a8d0f35d20774
#
_cell.length_a   1.000
_cell.length_b   1.000
_cell.length_c   1.000
_cell.angle_alpha   90.00
_cell.angle_beta   90.00
_cell.angle_gamma   90.00
#
_symmetry.space_group_name_H-M   'P 1'
#
loop_
_entity.id
_entity.type
_entity.pdbx_description
1 polymer ?
#
loop_
_entity_poly.entity_id
_entity_poly.type
_entity_poly.pdbx_seq_one_letter_code
_entity_poly.pdbx_strand_id
1 'polypeptide(L)'
;MSMNFIASSTSLLKHLQSISGVLNTSNTLPILDNFLFEITNGQLTASASDLETTMVTKMDVHSEEDGKIAIPAKLLLDVLKNLPDQPCTFKVNPSNFQIEIAYDNGKSRMVGFNGE
;
A
#
# COMPACT_ATOMS: atom_id res chain seq x y z
N MET A 1 -18.86 -3.05 -0.10
CA MET A 1 -17.83 -3.49 -1.04
C MET A 1 -16.48 -3.46 -0.36
N SER A 2 -15.65 -4.45 -0.61
CA SER A 2 -14.31 -4.52 -0.06
C SER A 2 -13.30 -4.42 -1.19
N MET A 3 -12.16 -3.80 -0.92
CA MET A 3 -11.08 -3.68 -1.88
C MET A 3 -10.12 -4.85 -1.65
N ASN A 4 -9.99 -5.73 -2.62
CA ASN A 4 -9.12 -6.90 -2.54
C ASN A 4 -8.20 -6.94 -3.75
N PHE A 5 -6.91 -7.20 -3.52
CA PHE A 5 -5.98 -7.38 -4.63
C PHE A 5 -4.81 -8.28 -4.21
N ILE A 6 -4.16 -8.85 -5.21
CA ILE A 6 -3.01 -9.73 -5.01
C ILE A 6 -1.83 -9.11 -5.75
N ALA A 7 -0.71 -8.96 -5.06
CA ALA A 7 0.52 -8.42 -5.61
C ALA A 7 1.72 -9.20 -5.06
N SER A 8 2.78 -9.32 -5.90
CA SER A 8 4.04 -9.92 -5.45
C SER A 8 4.70 -9.05 -4.40
N SER A 9 5.16 -9.64 -3.31
CA SER A 9 5.80 -8.91 -2.21
C SER A 9 7.03 -8.14 -2.67
N THR A 10 7.91 -8.78 -3.44
CA THR A 10 9.14 -8.12 -3.90
C THR A 10 8.86 -7.06 -4.96
N SER A 11 7.92 -7.32 -5.87
CA SER A 11 7.56 -6.35 -6.90
C SER A 11 6.94 -5.10 -6.27
N LEU A 12 6.01 -5.30 -5.34
CA LEU A 12 5.38 -4.17 -4.64
C LEU A 12 6.41 -3.40 -3.83
N LEU A 13 7.30 -4.10 -3.12
CA LEU A 13 8.34 -3.45 -2.33
C LEU A 13 9.23 -2.58 -3.20
N LYS A 14 9.66 -3.08 -4.35
CA LYS A 14 10.48 -2.31 -5.28
C LYS A 14 9.78 -1.03 -5.74
N HIS A 15 8.51 -1.14 -6.10
CA HIS A 15 7.74 0.01 -6.53
C HIS A 15 7.61 1.04 -5.41
N LEU A 16 7.31 0.58 -4.19
CA LEU A 16 7.16 1.50 -3.06
C LEU A 16 8.48 2.14 -2.68
N GLN A 17 9.58 1.40 -2.74
CA GLN A 17 10.90 1.95 -2.45
C GLN A 17 11.30 3.02 -3.45
N SER A 18 10.87 2.90 -4.70
CA SER A 18 11.20 3.90 -5.72
C SER A 18 10.56 5.26 -5.43
N ILE A 19 9.43 5.28 -4.70
CA ILE A 19 8.74 6.52 -4.37
C ILE A 19 8.90 6.93 -2.91
N SER A 20 9.47 6.06 -2.06
CA SER A 20 9.56 6.32 -0.63
C SER A 20 10.58 7.40 -0.29
N GLY A 21 11.44 7.78 -1.23
CA GLY A 21 12.41 8.84 -1.00
C GLY A 21 11.81 10.19 -0.68
N VAL A 22 10.53 10.41 -1.01
CA VAL A 22 9.85 11.65 -0.64
C VAL A 22 9.26 11.61 0.77
N LEU A 23 9.22 10.41 1.38
CA LEU A 23 8.73 10.28 2.75
C LEU A 23 9.85 10.65 3.72
N ASN A 24 9.65 11.72 4.43
CA ASN A 24 10.66 12.22 5.35
C ASN A 24 10.30 11.79 6.77
N THR A 25 11.20 11.04 7.42
CA THR A 25 10.97 10.53 8.77
C THR A 25 10.90 11.62 9.82
N SER A 26 11.41 12.81 9.53
CA SER A 26 11.29 13.95 10.43
C SER A 26 10.03 14.76 10.20
N ASN A 27 9.17 14.32 9.28
CA ASN A 27 7.93 15.00 8.95
C ASN A 27 6.97 14.96 10.13
N THR A 28 6.42 16.12 10.49
CA THR A 28 5.49 16.23 11.61
C THR A 28 4.03 16.05 11.21
N LEU A 29 3.75 15.91 9.92
CA LEU A 29 2.40 15.72 9.42
C LEU A 29 2.15 14.23 9.15
N PRO A 30 1.37 13.53 10.01
CA PRO A 30 1.19 12.08 9.87
C PRO A 30 0.63 11.64 8.53
N ILE A 31 -0.19 12.46 7.89
CA ILE A 31 -0.79 12.10 6.62
C ILE A 31 0.25 11.90 5.51
N LEU A 32 1.42 12.54 5.64
CA LEU A 32 2.49 12.41 4.66
C LEU A 32 3.30 11.13 4.84
N ASP A 33 3.04 10.38 5.90
CA ASP A 33 3.71 9.10 6.18
C ASP A 33 2.95 7.92 5.61
N ASN A 34 1.99 8.15 4.72
CA ASN A 34 1.17 7.10 4.13
C ASN A 34 1.39 7.02 2.63
N PHE A 35 1.28 5.79 2.09
CA PHE A 35 1.10 5.60 0.66
C PHE A 35 -0.37 5.67 0.32
N LEU A 36 -0.72 6.33 -0.76
CA LEU A 36 -2.06 6.27 -1.30
C LEU A 36 -2.11 5.16 -2.35
N PHE A 37 -2.96 4.17 -2.13
CA PHE A 37 -3.18 3.08 -3.08
C PHE A 37 -4.51 3.29 -3.77
N GLU A 38 -4.48 3.28 -5.09
CA GLU A 38 -5.68 3.36 -5.90
C GLU A 38 -5.65 2.22 -6.92
N ILE A 39 -6.74 1.45 -6.99
CA ILE A 39 -6.85 0.37 -7.97
C ILE A 39 -7.95 0.71 -8.95
N THR A 40 -7.61 0.67 -10.23
CA THR A 40 -8.54 0.90 -11.32
C THR A 40 -8.23 -0.10 -12.44
N ASN A 41 -9.21 -0.92 -12.79
CA ASN A 41 -9.10 -1.88 -13.90
C ASN A 41 -7.89 -2.80 -13.78
N GLY A 42 -7.61 -3.30 -12.57
CA GLY A 42 -6.49 -4.23 -12.35
C GLY A 42 -5.13 -3.57 -12.31
N GLN A 43 -5.06 -2.24 -12.24
CA GLN A 43 -3.81 -1.52 -12.11
C GLN A 43 -3.76 -0.80 -10.78
N LEU A 44 -2.68 -1.04 -10.04
CA LEU A 44 -2.42 -0.34 -8.79
C LEU A 44 -1.59 0.90 -9.07
N THR A 45 -2.07 2.04 -8.62
CA THR A 45 -1.31 3.29 -8.59
C THR A 45 -0.99 3.60 -7.14
N ALA A 46 0.29 3.58 -6.80
CA ALA A 46 0.76 3.92 -5.47
C ALA A 46 1.45 5.29 -5.53
N SER A 47 1.11 6.16 -4.61
CA SER A 47 1.72 7.48 -4.57
C SER A 47 2.20 7.82 -3.18
N ALA A 48 3.27 8.61 -3.12
CA ALA A 48 3.84 9.15 -1.90
C ALA A 48 4.10 10.64 -2.13
N SER A 49 3.79 11.46 -1.15
CA SER A 49 3.98 12.90 -1.30
C SER A 49 4.48 13.53 -0.02
N ASP A 50 5.22 14.62 -0.18
CA ASP A 50 5.51 15.55 0.90
C ASP A 50 4.88 16.91 0.55
N LEU A 51 5.30 17.97 1.20
CA LEU A 51 4.71 19.30 0.98
C LEU A 51 5.00 19.88 -0.40
N GLU A 52 6.02 19.38 -1.10
CA GLU A 52 6.49 19.97 -2.35
C GLU A 52 6.47 18.99 -3.52
N THR A 53 6.53 17.69 -3.24
CA THR A 53 6.76 16.69 -4.27
C THR A 53 5.79 15.53 -4.11
N THR A 54 5.26 15.06 -5.22
CA THR A 54 4.47 13.82 -5.26
C THR A 54 5.12 12.87 -6.25
N MET A 55 5.39 11.65 -5.81
CA MET A 55 5.90 10.60 -6.68
C MET A 55 4.89 9.48 -6.78
N VAL A 56 4.78 8.91 -7.97
CA VAL A 56 3.76 7.91 -8.29
C VAL A 56 4.42 6.73 -8.97
N THR A 57 3.99 5.53 -8.63
CA THR A 57 4.37 4.32 -9.35
C THR A 57 3.13 3.52 -9.68
N LYS A 58 3.18 2.77 -10.78
CA LYS A 58 2.06 1.94 -11.21
C LYS A 58 2.53 0.52 -11.45
N MET A 59 1.66 -0.43 -11.13
CA MET A 59 1.94 -1.84 -11.43
C MET A 59 0.62 -2.58 -11.66
N ASP A 60 0.69 -3.66 -12.42
CA ASP A 60 -0.46 -4.51 -12.61
C ASP A 60 -0.64 -5.41 -11.39
N VAL A 61 -1.89 -5.57 -10.96
CA VAL A 61 -2.24 -6.45 -9.85
C VAL A 61 -3.46 -7.27 -10.25
N HIS A 62 -3.66 -8.37 -9.53
CA HIS A 62 -4.87 -9.16 -9.70
C HIS A 62 -5.93 -8.59 -8.76
N SER A 63 -6.96 -7.97 -9.33
CA SER A 63 -8.02 -7.32 -8.54
C SER A 63 -9.35 -7.45 -9.26
N GLU A 64 -10.40 -7.66 -8.48
CA GLU A 64 -11.77 -7.73 -9.00
C GLU A 64 -12.55 -6.44 -8.77
N GLU A 65 -12.05 -5.54 -7.91
CA GLU A 65 -12.75 -4.32 -7.57
C GLU A 65 -11.80 -3.12 -7.55
N ASP A 66 -12.32 -1.97 -7.93
CA ASP A 66 -11.60 -0.71 -7.82
C ASP A 66 -11.74 -0.15 -6.40
N GLY A 67 -10.79 0.68 -6.00
CA GLY A 67 -10.87 1.31 -4.68
C GLY A 67 -9.68 2.18 -4.38
N LYS A 68 -9.75 2.87 -3.26
CA LYS A 68 -8.68 3.75 -2.75
C LYS A 68 -8.51 3.55 -1.25
N ILE A 69 -7.25 3.56 -0.80
CA ILE A 69 -6.93 3.49 0.62
C ILE A 69 -5.58 4.13 0.87
N ALA A 70 -5.44 4.84 1.98
CA ALA A 70 -4.14 5.32 2.44
C ALA A 70 -3.59 4.33 3.46
N ILE A 71 -2.38 3.85 3.24
CA ILE A 71 -1.76 2.79 4.05
C ILE A 71 -0.53 3.35 4.75
N PRO A 72 -0.36 3.10 6.07
CA PRO A 72 0.83 3.56 6.78
C PRO A 72 2.10 3.01 6.12
N ALA A 73 2.95 3.90 5.65
CA ALA A 73 4.11 3.53 4.83
C ALA A 73 5.11 2.68 5.61
N LYS A 74 5.45 3.10 6.81
CA LYS A 74 6.46 2.42 7.61
C LYS A 74 6.03 0.99 7.95
N LEU A 75 4.78 0.81 8.37
CA LEU A 75 4.26 -0.52 8.70
C LEU A 75 4.24 -1.42 7.48
N LEU A 76 3.79 -0.89 6.35
CA LEU A 76 3.73 -1.67 5.11
C LEU A 76 5.13 -2.07 4.64
N LEU A 77 6.07 -1.13 4.63
CA LEU A 77 7.45 -1.43 4.21
C LEU A 77 8.10 -2.47 5.12
N ASP A 78 7.87 -2.37 6.43
CA ASP A 78 8.42 -3.34 7.38
C ASP A 78 7.88 -4.75 7.12
N VAL A 79 6.59 -4.88 6.85
CA VAL A 79 5.99 -6.18 6.52
C VAL A 79 6.62 -6.72 5.24
N LEU A 80 6.69 -5.93 4.18
CA LEU A 80 7.19 -6.39 2.89
C LEU A 80 8.68 -6.74 2.94
N LYS A 81 9.48 -6.02 3.71
CA LYS A 81 10.91 -6.29 3.84
C LYS A 81 11.20 -7.62 4.51
N ASN A 82 10.28 -8.10 5.33
CA ASN A 82 10.46 -9.35 6.07
C ASN A 82 9.87 -10.57 5.35
N LEU A 83 9.30 -10.38 4.17
CA LEU A 83 8.70 -11.47 3.41
C LEU A 83 9.60 -11.91 2.26
N PRO A 84 9.75 -13.23 2.06
CA PRO A 84 10.37 -13.72 0.82
C PRO A 84 9.46 -13.40 -0.37
N ASP A 85 9.98 -13.58 -1.58
CA ASP A 85 9.21 -13.33 -2.80
C ASP A 85 8.01 -14.28 -2.88
N GLN A 86 6.82 -13.71 -2.78
CA GLN A 86 5.59 -14.49 -2.78
C GLN A 86 4.40 -13.58 -3.08
N PRO A 87 3.29 -14.13 -3.57
CA PRO A 87 2.08 -13.33 -3.72
C PRO A 87 1.49 -13.01 -2.34
N CYS A 88 1.06 -11.77 -2.19
CA CYS A 88 0.38 -11.28 -0.99
C CYS A 88 -1.02 -10.84 -1.36
N THR A 89 -2.00 -11.29 -0.57
CA THR A 89 -3.40 -10.89 -0.77
C THR A 89 -3.73 -9.77 0.21
N PHE A 90 -4.13 -8.64 -0.33
CA PHE A 90 -4.54 -7.47 0.45
C PHE A 90 -6.06 -7.42 0.51
N LYS A 91 -6.61 -7.33 1.71
CA LYS A 91 -8.04 -7.18 1.93
C LYS A 91 -8.28 -5.93 2.75
N VAL A 92 -9.06 -5.02 2.21
CA VAL A 92 -9.35 -3.74 2.87
C VAL A 92 -10.83 -3.72 3.22
N ASN A 93 -11.13 -3.47 4.50
CA ASN A 93 -12.50 -3.33 4.97
C ASN A 93 -12.91 -1.86 4.85
N PRO A 94 -13.92 -1.54 4.02
CA PRO A 94 -14.30 -0.14 3.79
C PRO A 94 -15.01 0.51 4.98
N SER A 95 -15.45 -0.29 5.95
CA SER A 95 -16.17 0.25 7.12
C SER A 95 -15.22 0.84 8.16
N ASN A 96 -14.07 0.22 8.35
CA ASN A 96 -13.12 0.62 9.40
C ASN A 96 -11.71 0.83 8.89
N PHE A 97 -11.48 0.71 7.57
CA PHE A 97 -10.18 0.85 6.91
C PHE A 97 -9.13 -0.12 7.42
N GLN A 98 -9.56 -1.25 7.99
CA GLN A 98 -8.64 -2.30 8.40
C GLN A 98 -8.09 -3.01 7.17
N ILE A 99 -6.76 -3.19 7.14
CA ILE A 99 -6.06 -3.82 6.04
C ILE A 99 -5.48 -5.14 6.54
N GLU A 100 -5.81 -6.23 5.87
CA GLU A 100 -5.22 -7.54 6.15
C GLU A 100 -4.34 -7.94 4.97
N ILE A 101 -3.11 -8.31 5.27
CA ILE A 101 -2.15 -8.78 4.27
C ILE A 101 -1.88 -10.24 4.57
N ALA A 102 -2.37 -11.13 3.69
CA ALA A 102 -2.19 -12.57 3.85
C ALA A 102 -1.05 -13.06 2.96
N TYR A 103 -0.20 -13.92 3.51
CA TYR A 103 0.94 -14.52 2.82
C TYR A 103 1.12 -15.97 3.29
N ASP A 104 2.11 -16.67 2.73
CA ASP A 104 2.23 -18.13 2.92
C ASP A 104 2.27 -18.59 4.37
N ASN A 105 2.95 -17.86 5.24
CA ASN A 105 3.17 -18.29 6.62
C ASN A 105 2.39 -17.48 7.65
N GLY A 106 1.39 -16.72 7.21
CA GLY A 106 0.61 -15.95 8.16
C GLY A 106 -0.05 -14.75 7.53
N LYS A 107 -0.33 -13.77 8.36
CA LYS A 107 -0.94 -12.53 7.91
C LYS A 107 -0.61 -11.40 8.86
N SER A 108 -0.65 -10.18 8.33
CA SER A 108 -0.45 -8.96 9.10
C SER A 108 -1.69 -8.08 8.96
N ARG A 109 -1.95 -7.29 9.98
CA ARG A 109 -3.08 -6.35 9.98
C ARG A 109 -2.61 -4.96 10.36
N MET A 110 -3.22 -3.98 9.73
CA MET A 110 -2.97 -2.58 10.06
C MET A 110 -4.22 -1.78 9.75
N VAL A 111 -4.29 -0.57 10.25
CA VAL A 111 -5.42 0.32 9.98
C VAL A 111 -4.92 1.45 9.09
N GLY A 112 -5.61 1.62 7.97
CA GLY A 112 -5.32 2.70 7.04
C GLY A 112 -6.25 3.88 7.26
N PHE A 113 -6.34 4.73 6.24
CA PHE A 113 -7.17 5.92 6.25
C PHE A 113 -7.96 6.01 4.96
N ASN A 114 -9.04 6.79 4.98
CA ASN A 114 -9.82 7.03 3.78
C ASN A 114 -8.92 7.69 2.72
N GLY A 115 -8.83 7.07 1.54
CA GLY A 115 -8.00 7.57 0.44
C GLY A 115 -8.65 8.66 -0.40
N GLU A 116 -9.90 8.97 -0.12
CA GLU A 116 -10.65 9.97 -0.87
C GLU A 116 -10.61 11.35 -0.24
#